data_f0f557312e2bc75df2832e091ddb9b04
#
_entry.id   f0f557312e2bc75df2832e091ddb9b04
#
_cell.length_a   1.000
_cell.length_b   1.000
_cell.length_c   1.000
_cell.angle_alpha   90.00
_cell.angle_beta   90.00
_cell.angle_gamma   90.00
#
_symmetry.space_group_name_H-M   'P 1'
#
loop_
_entity.id
_entity.type
_entity.pdbx_description
1 polymer ?
#
loop_
_entity_poly.entity_id
_entity_poly.type
_entity_poly.pdbx_seq_one_letter_code
_entity_poly.pdbx_strand_id
1 'polypeptide(L)'
;DAARRVRDFVHTFTAQGRDPFELRHAAFPRDRVALRAPLPRPRFLFGLTGNCAKYWRGLGLPIPQYPVGFLRPWTCVRGHGETVVIPPHYREFRCASELGVVIAPGGRDIPREKAMDHVVGYTCVNDVVSNHWKDLYERNAGSEPAFNDLCTASFYGRATDGFAPLGPYLTTADEVGDPYNLLVYSRMALASAPPTVRDRSYTNAMIVGIEDAIAWLSRLVTLP
;
A
#
# COMPACT_ATOMS: atom_id res chain seq x y z
N ASP A 1 -8.55 1.87 -21.31
CA ASP A 1 -7.76 1.69 -20.13
C ASP A 1 -6.27 1.59 -20.50
N ALA A 2 -5.44 2.52 -19.96
CA ALA A 2 -4.04 2.65 -20.36
C ALA A 2 -3.20 1.43 -19.93
N ALA A 3 -3.43 0.90 -18.74
CA ALA A 3 -2.67 -0.25 -18.23
C ALA A 3 -2.93 -1.51 -19.07
N ARG A 4 -4.19 -1.75 -19.44
CA ARG A 4 -4.56 -2.85 -20.33
C ARG A 4 -3.90 -2.70 -21.70
N ARG A 5 -3.90 -1.49 -22.28
CA ARG A 5 -3.26 -1.23 -23.58
C ARG A 5 -1.75 -1.48 -23.54
N VAL A 6 -1.08 -1.07 -22.47
CA VAL A 6 0.35 -1.33 -22.29
C VAL A 6 0.62 -2.82 -22.19
N ARG A 7 -0.15 -3.52 -21.37
CA ARG A 7 -0.05 -4.98 -21.23
C ARG A 7 -0.27 -5.67 -22.58
N ASP A 8 -1.38 -5.39 -23.26
CA ASP A 8 -1.73 -6.01 -24.53
C ASP A 8 -0.67 -5.73 -25.60
N PHE A 9 -0.09 -4.52 -25.59
CA PHE A 9 1.05 -4.16 -26.45
C PHE A 9 2.28 -5.02 -26.13
N VAL A 10 2.67 -5.11 -24.85
CA VAL A 10 3.84 -5.90 -24.43
C VAL A 10 3.64 -7.37 -24.77
N HIS A 11 2.48 -7.95 -24.45
CA HIS A 11 2.15 -9.34 -24.79
C HIS A 11 2.19 -9.62 -26.28
N THR A 12 1.58 -8.75 -27.10
CA THR A 12 1.60 -8.89 -28.55
C THR A 12 3.00 -8.80 -29.11
N PHE A 13 3.80 -7.85 -28.58
CA PHE A 13 5.17 -7.64 -29.04
C PHE A 13 6.07 -8.84 -28.73
N THR A 14 5.98 -9.38 -27.51
CA THR A 14 6.76 -10.56 -27.10
C THR A 14 6.29 -11.84 -27.76
N ALA A 15 4.97 -12.02 -27.94
CA ALA A 15 4.40 -13.17 -28.63
C ALA A 15 4.80 -13.25 -30.12
N GLN A 16 5.12 -12.12 -30.73
CA GLN A 16 5.66 -12.05 -32.12
C GLN A 16 7.16 -12.35 -32.18
N GLY A 17 7.79 -12.72 -31.09
CA GLY A 17 9.23 -12.99 -31.01
C GLY A 17 10.10 -11.76 -31.28
N ARG A 18 9.53 -10.55 -31.19
CA ARG A 18 10.25 -9.31 -31.39
C ARG A 18 11.08 -8.97 -30.16
N ASP A 19 12.32 -8.58 -30.41
CA ASP A 19 13.22 -8.14 -29.35
C ASP A 19 12.72 -6.81 -28.74
N PRO A 20 12.47 -6.74 -27.40
CA PRO A 20 12.18 -5.48 -26.73
C PRO A 20 13.21 -4.36 -27.03
N PHE A 21 14.45 -4.73 -27.40
CA PHE A 21 15.48 -3.79 -27.83
C PHE A 21 15.20 -3.13 -29.19
N GLU A 22 14.28 -3.65 -29.99
CA GLU A 22 13.80 -2.92 -31.17
C GLU A 22 13.10 -1.61 -30.81
N LEU A 23 12.60 -1.51 -29.56
CA LEU A 23 12.06 -0.29 -28.96
C LEU A 23 13.17 0.64 -28.42
N ARG A 24 14.33 0.69 -29.04
CA ARG A 24 15.50 1.48 -28.58
C ARG A 24 15.17 2.95 -28.27
N HIS A 25 14.12 3.48 -28.87
CA HIS A 25 13.63 4.83 -28.61
C HIS A 25 12.79 4.94 -27.33
N ALA A 26 12.34 3.80 -26.76
CA ALA A 26 11.50 3.72 -25.56
C ALA A 26 12.11 2.85 -24.46
N ALA A 27 13.25 2.20 -24.71
CA ALA A 27 13.97 1.40 -23.73
C ALA A 27 15.17 2.19 -23.18
N PHE A 28 15.17 2.40 -21.88
CA PHE A 28 16.24 3.11 -21.17
C PHE A 28 16.93 2.19 -20.18
N PRO A 29 18.26 2.23 -20.06
CA PRO A 29 18.97 1.55 -18.98
C PRO A 29 18.42 1.99 -17.62
N ARG A 30 18.20 1.02 -16.73
CA ARG A 30 17.58 1.27 -15.41
C ARG A 30 18.37 2.29 -14.58
N ASP A 31 19.68 2.30 -14.69
CA ASP A 31 20.61 3.21 -14.02
C ASP A 31 20.54 4.66 -14.55
N ARG A 32 19.88 4.86 -15.70
CA ARG A 32 19.72 6.18 -16.36
C ARG A 32 18.32 6.76 -16.20
N VAL A 33 17.44 6.12 -15.44
CA VAL A 33 16.06 6.58 -15.23
C VAL A 33 15.75 6.70 -13.74
N ALA A 34 14.97 7.71 -13.39
CA ALA A 34 14.37 7.83 -12.08
C ALA A 34 12.94 7.26 -12.12
N LEU A 35 12.71 6.17 -11.41
CA LEU A 35 11.40 5.56 -11.34
C LEU A 35 10.50 6.41 -10.44
N ARG A 36 9.40 6.89 -10.97
CA ARG A 36 8.36 7.57 -10.22
C ARG A 36 7.40 6.55 -9.62
N ALA A 37 6.60 7.00 -8.65
CA ALA A 37 5.50 6.18 -8.18
C ALA A 37 4.59 5.80 -9.36
N PRO A 38 4.18 4.51 -9.51
CA PRO A 38 3.28 4.09 -10.59
C PRO A 38 1.93 4.80 -10.54
N LEU A 39 1.53 5.27 -9.35
CA LEU A 39 0.34 6.06 -9.09
C LEU A 39 0.73 7.29 -8.25
N PRO A 40 1.25 8.35 -8.87
CA PRO A 40 1.79 9.50 -8.12
C PRO A 40 0.70 10.33 -7.43
N ARG A 41 -0.53 10.28 -7.93
CA ARG A 41 -1.68 11.02 -7.40
C ARG A 41 -2.94 10.16 -7.42
N PRO A 42 -3.01 9.11 -6.59
CA PRO A 42 -4.21 8.31 -6.50
C PRO A 42 -5.37 9.18 -6.02
N ARG A 43 -6.54 9.07 -6.67
CA ARG A 43 -7.74 9.78 -6.26
C ARG A 43 -8.27 9.31 -4.91
N PHE A 44 -7.99 8.06 -4.59
CA PHE A 44 -8.38 7.41 -3.34
C PHE A 44 -7.23 6.52 -2.90
N LEU A 45 -6.75 6.73 -1.69
CA LEU A 45 -5.72 5.91 -1.07
C LEU A 45 -6.20 5.51 0.32
N PHE A 46 -6.58 4.25 0.45
CA PHE A 46 -7.09 3.69 1.69
C PHE A 46 -6.16 2.58 2.20
N GLY A 47 -5.76 2.67 3.46
CA GLY A 47 -4.97 1.64 4.13
C GLY A 47 -5.82 0.86 5.12
N LEU A 48 -5.73 -0.47 5.10
CA LEU A 48 -6.33 -1.34 6.10
C LEU A 48 -5.44 -1.40 7.35
N THR A 49 -5.99 -1.06 8.51
CA THR A 49 -5.26 -1.11 9.77
C THR A 49 -5.22 -2.54 10.29
N GLY A 50 -3.99 -3.05 10.51
CA GLY A 50 -3.82 -4.32 11.22
C GLY A 50 -4.60 -5.48 10.57
N ASN A 51 -4.56 -5.60 9.24
CA ASN A 51 -5.30 -6.65 8.51
C ASN A 51 -4.69 -8.05 8.73
N CYS A 52 -4.30 -8.34 9.97
CA CYS A 52 -3.88 -9.68 10.41
C CYS A 52 -4.27 -9.94 11.87
N ALA A 53 -4.67 -11.17 12.18
CA ALA A 53 -5.12 -11.54 13.50
C ALA A 53 -4.06 -11.37 14.60
N LYS A 54 -2.78 -11.53 14.25
CA LYS A 54 -1.66 -11.36 15.18
C LYS A 54 -1.61 -9.95 15.77
N TYR A 55 -1.91 -8.93 14.95
CA TYR A 55 -1.91 -7.54 15.40
C TYR A 55 -2.94 -7.28 16.50
N TRP A 56 -4.18 -7.69 16.28
CA TRP A 56 -5.28 -7.48 17.25
C TRP A 56 -5.08 -8.27 18.53
N ARG A 57 -4.64 -9.53 18.42
CA ARG A 57 -4.29 -10.36 19.59
C ARG A 57 -3.15 -9.72 20.39
N GLY A 58 -2.16 -9.13 19.72
CA GLY A 58 -1.04 -8.44 20.39
C GLY A 58 -1.47 -7.19 21.16
N LEU A 59 -2.59 -6.58 20.78
CA LEU A 59 -3.21 -5.46 21.49
C LEU A 59 -4.21 -5.91 22.58
N GLY A 60 -4.50 -7.20 22.71
CA GLY A 60 -5.56 -7.70 23.60
C GLY A 60 -6.96 -7.33 23.14
N LEU A 61 -7.13 -6.97 21.85
CA LEU A 61 -8.40 -6.52 21.27
C LEU A 61 -9.07 -7.64 20.45
N PRO A 62 -10.40 -7.62 20.33
CA PRO A 62 -11.12 -8.55 19.46
C PRO A 62 -10.76 -8.28 17.99
N ILE A 63 -10.75 -9.36 17.20
CA ILE A 63 -10.56 -9.26 15.75
C ILE A 63 -11.77 -8.56 15.14
N PRO A 64 -11.60 -7.47 14.37
CA PRO A 64 -12.72 -6.75 13.78
C PRO A 64 -13.44 -7.60 12.73
N GLN A 65 -14.76 -7.44 12.68
CA GLN A 65 -15.61 -8.12 11.68
C GLN A 65 -15.75 -7.31 10.37
N TYR A 66 -15.27 -6.06 10.38
CA TYR A 66 -15.34 -5.14 9.25
C TYR A 66 -13.95 -4.59 8.93
N PRO A 67 -13.71 -4.14 7.69
CA PRO A 67 -12.48 -3.44 7.36
C PRO A 67 -12.30 -2.21 8.26
N VAL A 68 -11.20 -2.17 8.99
CA VAL A 68 -10.78 -1.00 9.75
C VAL A 68 -9.64 -0.34 9.00
N GLY A 69 -9.71 0.97 8.81
CA GLY A 69 -8.69 1.63 8.01
C GLY A 69 -8.76 3.15 8.06
N PHE A 70 -7.97 3.77 7.22
CA PHE A 70 -7.76 5.21 7.16
C PHE A 70 -7.53 5.67 5.73
N LEU A 71 -7.89 6.91 5.46
CA LEU A 71 -7.58 7.58 4.21
C LEU A 71 -6.21 8.28 4.31
N ARG A 72 -5.49 8.31 3.19
CA ARG A 72 -4.28 9.12 3.04
C ARG A 72 -4.45 10.14 1.93
N PRO A 73 -3.99 11.38 2.11
CA PRO A 73 -3.89 12.31 1.01
C PRO A 73 -2.83 11.82 -0.01
N TRP A 74 -3.01 12.18 -1.27
CA TRP A 74 -2.05 11.81 -2.31
C TRP A 74 -0.63 12.36 -2.06
N THR A 75 -0.50 13.43 -1.28
CA THR A 75 0.79 14.03 -0.92
C THR A 75 1.67 13.10 -0.09
N CYS A 76 1.08 12.06 0.51
CA CYS A 76 1.84 10.98 1.19
C CYS A 76 2.66 10.14 0.21
N VAL A 77 2.31 10.12 -1.07
CA VAL A 77 2.98 9.25 -2.05
C VAL A 77 4.40 9.73 -2.33
N ARG A 78 5.31 8.76 -2.39
CA ARG A 78 6.69 8.91 -2.89
C ARG A 78 6.98 7.76 -3.86
N GLY A 79 7.89 8.00 -4.79
CA GLY A 79 8.37 7.00 -5.72
C GLY A 79 9.55 6.20 -5.16
N HIS A 80 9.98 5.24 -5.96
CA HIS A 80 11.14 4.42 -5.66
C HIS A 80 12.43 5.25 -5.54
N GLY A 81 13.15 5.08 -4.44
CA GLY A 81 14.40 5.81 -4.17
C GLY A 81 14.21 7.26 -3.71
N GLU A 82 12.98 7.77 -3.66
CA GLU A 82 12.73 9.10 -3.11
C GLU A 82 12.85 9.10 -1.58
N THR A 83 13.38 10.19 -1.04
CA THR A 83 13.57 10.34 0.41
C THR A 83 12.25 10.60 1.12
N VAL A 84 12.02 9.86 2.19
CA VAL A 84 10.96 10.16 3.16
C VAL A 84 11.54 11.07 4.23
N VAL A 85 11.03 12.29 4.34
CA VAL A 85 11.47 13.25 5.35
C VAL A 85 10.64 13.06 6.61
N ILE A 86 11.29 12.71 7.70
CA ILE A 86 10.64 12.63 9.01
C ILE A 86 10.64 14.02 9.63
N PRO A 87 9.47 14.60 9.98
CA PRO A 87 9.41 15.89 10.63
C PRO A 87 10.25 15.92 11.92
N PRO A 88 11.02 16.99 12.19
CA PRO A 88 11.96 17.03 13.32
C PRO A 88 11.32 16.84 14.70
N HIS A 89 10.03 17.14 14.83
CA HIS A 89 9.28 16.99 16.08
C HIS A 89 8.74 15.56 16.29
N TYR A 90 8.81 14.67 15.27
CA TYR A 90 8.41 13.27 15.42
C TYR A 90 9.51 12.48 16.12
N ARG A 91 9.18 11.85 17.25
CA ARG A 91 10.14 11.10 18.06
C ARG A 91 10.27 9.65 17.61
N GLU A 92 9.16 9.04 17.19
CA GLU A 92 9.11 7.64 16.79
C GLU A 92 8.43 7.51 15.44
N PHE A 93 8.96 6.64 14.62
CA PHE A 93 8.33 6.23 13.39
C PHE A 93 8.56 4.75 13.15
N ARG A 94 7.67 4.14 12.41
CA ARG A 94 7.74 2.75 11.97
C ARG A 94 7.51 2.69 10.48
N CYS A 95 8.00 1.60 9.87
CA CYS A 95 7.77 1.27 8.49
C CYS A 95 7.23 -0.16 8.44
N ALA A 96 6.19 -0.37 7.65
CA ALA A 96 5.65 -1.70 7.37
C ALA A 96 5.56 -1.92 5.87
N SER A 97 5.97 -3.11 5.43
CA SER A 97 5.78 -3.52 4.04
C SER A 97 4.38 -4.02 3.83
N GLU A 98 3.71 -3.50 2.81
CA GLU A 98 2.32 -3.82 2.51
C GLU A 98 2.11 -4.12 1.03
N LEU A 99 1.07 -4.89 0.75
CA LEU A 99 0.57 -5.12 -0.60
C LEU A 99 -0.41 -4.00 -0.96
N GLY A 100 -0.05 -3.20 -1.95
CA GLY A 100 -0.96 -2.23 -2.55
C GLY A 100 -1.79 -2.89 -3.64
N VAL A 101 -3.11 -2.77 -3.56
CA VAL A 101 -4.07 -3.25 -4.56
C VAL A 101 -4.56 -2.06 -5.38
N VAL A 102 -4.37 -2.11 -6.69
CA VAL A 102 -4.77 -1.04 -7.61
C VAL A 102 -6.09 -1.40 -8.27
N ILE A 103 -7.06 -0.52 -8.13
CA ILE A 103 -8.43 -0.71 -8.60
C ILE A 103 -8.72 0.19 -9.79
N ALA A 104 -9.18 -0.38 -10.89
CA ALA A 104 -9.75 0.27 -12.07
C ALA A 104 -10.46 -0.74 -12.98
N PRO A 105 -11.63 -0.42 -13.55
CA PRO A 105 -12.41 0.76 -13.23
C PRO A 105 -12.91 0.75 -11.80
N GLY A 106 -13.18 1.93 -11.24
CA GLY A 106 -13.84 2.01 -9.96
C GLY A 106 -15.32 1.61 -10.05
N GLY A 107 -16.08 1.95 -9.02
CA GLY A 107 -17.51 1.63 -9.00
C GLY A 107 -18.17 1.91 -7.66
N ARG A 108 -19.48 1.75 -7.65
CA ARG A 108 -20.34 1.83 -6.46
C ARG A 108 -21.05 0.50 -6.26
N ASP A 109 -21.21 0.09 -5.01
CA ASP A 109 -21.91 -1.13 -4.62
C ASP A 109 -21.42 -2.38 -5.39
N ILE A 110 -20.09 -2.52 -5.52
CA ILE A 110 -19.46 -3.63 -6.24
C ILE A 110 -19.77 -4.94 -5.48
N PRO A 111 -20.40 -5.93 -6.13
CA PRO A 111 -20.62 -7.22 -5.51
C PRO A 111 -19.29 -7.91 -5.20
N ARG A 112 -19.23 -8.63 -4.08
CA ARG A 112 -18.00 -9.34 -3.65
C ARG A 112 -17.44 -10.26 -4.74
N GLU A 113 -18.30 -11.01 -5.38
CA GLU A 113 -17.96 -11.95 -6.46
C GLU A 113 -17.46 -11.28 -7.75
N LYS A 114 -17.63 -9.95 -7.86
CA LYS A 114 -17.13 -9.14 -8.97
C LYS A 114 -15.94 -8.25 -8.60
N ALA A 115 -15.57 -8.23 -7.33
CA ALA A 115 -14.57 -7.30 -6.83
C ALA A 115 -13.20 -7.48 -7.50
N MET A 116 -12.79 -8.70 -7.78
CA MET A 116 -11.51 -8.97 -8.44
C MET A 116 -11.47 -8.54 -9.92
N ASP A 117 -12.61 -8.41 -10.58
CA ASP A 117 -12.69 -7.87 -11.95
C ASP A 117 -12.26 -6.38 -12.00
N HIS A 118 -12.28 -5.72 -10.85
CA HIS A 118 -11.84 -4.33 -10.67
C HIS A 118 -10.36 -4.19 -10.30
N VAL A 119 -9.64 -5.28 -10.04
CA VAL A 119 -8.22 -5.24 -9.69
C VAL A 119 -7.37 -5.23 -10.96
N VAL A 120 -6.64 -4.14 -11.17
CA VAL A 120 -5.71 -3.99 -12.33
C VAL A 120 -4.38 -4.67 -12.03
N GLY A 121 -3.95 -4.62 -10.79
CA GLY A 121 -2.67 -5.15 -10.38
C GLY A 121 -2.27 -4.72 -8.98
N TYR A 122 -1.01 -4.95 -8.67
CA TYR A 122 -0.45 -4.83 -7.34
C TYR A 122 0.87 -4.05 -7.35
N THR A 123 1.17 -3.43 -6.24
CA THR A 123 2.44 -2.74 -6.03
C THR A 123 2.89 -2.89 -4.58
N CYS A 124 4.18 -2.69 -4.32
CA CYS A 124 4.65 -2.61 -2.93
C CYS A 124 4.32 -1.24 -2.35
N VAL A 125 3.95 -1.22 -1.08
CA VAL A 125 3.75 0.01 -0.31
C VAL A 125 4.57 -0.06 0.97
N ASN A 126 5.18 1.05 1.34
CA ASN A 126 5.79 1.22 2.64
C ASN A 126 4.86 2.09 3.49
N ASP A 127 4.14 1.48 4.45
CA ASP A 127 3.33 2.21 5.41
C ASP A 127 4.24 2.85 6.47
N VAL A 128 4.60 4.10 6.24
CA VAL A 128 5.33 4.88 7.24
C VAL A 128 4.31 5.50 8.19
N VAL A 129 4.54 5.32 9.48
CA VAL A 129 3.68 5.84 10.54
C VAL A 129 4.51 6.39 11.68
N SER A 130 4.06 7.51 12.25
CA SER A 130 4.60 8.05 13.50
C SER A 130 3.62 7.84 14.65
N ASN A 131 4.13 7.42 15.79
CA ASN A 131 3.38 7.34 17.04
C ASN A 131 3.39 8.67 17.82
N HIS A 132 4.02 9.71 17.32
CA HIS A 132 4.15 11.00 18.00
C HIS A 132 2.82 11.56 18.51
N TRP A 133 1.77 11.47 17.69
CA TRP A 133 0.44 11.95 18.06
C TRP A 133 -0.21 11.09 19.16
N LYS A 134 0.04 9.79 19.15
CA LYS A 134 -0.41 8.89 20.21
C LYS A 134 0.22 9.29 21.54
N ASP A 135 1.53 9.52 21.57
CA ASP A 135 2.24 9.94 22.78
C ASP A 135 1.75 11.29 23.33
N LEU A 136 1.36 12.21 22.46
CA LEU A 136 0.77 13.49 22.87
C LEU A 136 -0.60 13.30 23.52
N TYR A 137 -1.43 12.42 22.95
CA TYR A 137 -2.74 12.12 23.51
C TYR A 137 -2.63 11.40 24.85
N GLU A 138 -1.82 10.36 24.96
CA GLU A 138 -1.61 9.62 26.20
C GLU A 138 -1.14 10.52 27.35
N ARG A 139 -0.35 11.54 27.05
CA ARG A 139 0.10 12.53 28.05
C ARG A 139 -0.97 13.52 28.48
N ASN A 140 -1.97 13.77 27.64
CA ASN A 140 -2.97 14.81 27.86
C ASN A 140 -4.36 14.22 28.27
N ALA A 141 -4.59 12.95 28.02
CA ALA A 141 -5.92 12.33 28.15
C ALA A 141 -6.21 11.67 29.51
N GLY A 142 -5.27 11.70 30.46
CA GLY A 142 -5.46 10.95 31.72
C GLY A 142 -5.33 9.43 31.52
N SER A 143 -5.92 8.64 32.40
CA SER A 143 -5.66 7.19 32.51
C SER A 143 -6.34 6.29 31.46
N GLU A 144 -7.21 6.83 30.61
CA GLU A 144 -7.94 6.06 29.59
C GLU A 144 -7.84 6.77 28.23
N PRO A 145 -6.97 6.33 27.31
CA PRO A 145 -6.99 6.86 25.95
C PRO A 145 -8.32 6.50 25.30
N ALA A 146 -9.13 7.50 24.97
CA ALA A 146 -10.39 7.28 24.28
C ALA A 146 -10.12 6.63 22.92
N PHE A 147 -11.01 5.75 22.48
CA PHE A 147 -10.94 5.11 21.16
C PHE A 147 -10.75 6.12 20.02
N ASN A 148 -11.35 7.30 20.15
CA ASN A 148 -11.20 8.41 19.22
C ASN A 148 -9.75 8.88 19.08
N ASP A 149 -8.96 8.83 20.13
CA ASP A 149 -7.57 9.27 20.15
C ASP A 149 -6.69 8.31 19.36
N LEU A 150 -6.95 7.01 19.47
CA LEU A 150 -6.25 6.00 18.67
C LEU A 150 -6.54 6.17 17.17
N CYS A 151 -7.78 6.43 16.80
CA CYS A 151 -8.17 6.66 15.41
C CYS A 151 -7.54 7.94 14.85
N THR A 152 -7.60 9.03 15.62
CA THR A 152 -7.03 10.33 15.26
C THR A 152 -5.50 10.25 15.15
N ALA A 153 -4.85 9.60 16.11
CA ALA A 153 -3.41 9.39 16.09
C ALA A 153 -2.98 8.51 14.90
N SER A 154 -3.78 7.50 14.55
CA SER A 154 -3.55 6.66 13.37
C SER A 154 -3.61 7.45 12.07
N PHE A 155 -4.58 8.36 11.96
CA PHE A 155 -4.70 9.24 10.79
C PHE A 155 -3.53 10.23 10.73
N TYR A 156 -3.30 11.02 11.76
CA TYR A 156 -2.23 12.03 11.77
C TYR A 156 -0.85 11.39 11.60
N GLY A 157 -0.60 10.28 12.25
CA GLY A 157 0.67 9.57 12.13
C GLY A 157 0.97 9.05 10.73
N ARG A 158 -0.04 8.96 9.85
CA ARG A 158 0.09 8.44 8.48
C ARG A 158 -0.19 9.45 7.39
N ALA A 159 -0.86 10.56 7.71
CA ALA A 159 -1.22 11.60 6.74
C ALA A 159 -0.09 12.60 6.44
N THR A 160 1.09 12.35 6.95
CA THR A 160 2.28 13.16 6.72
C THR A 160 2.79 12.99 5.29
N ASP A 161 3.19 14.07 4.67
CA ASP A 161 3.75 14.07 3.32
C ASP A 161 4.88 13.05 3.15
N GLY A 162 4.79 12.22 2.13
CA GLY A 162 5.80 11.22 1.83
C GLY A 162 5.71 9.92 2.62
N PHE A 163 4.73 9.75 3.52
CA PHE A 163 4.62 8.57 4.39
C PHE A 163 3.98 7.34 3.72
N ALA A 164 3.76 7.38 2.41
CA ALA A 164 3.33 6.23 1.63
C ALA A 164 4.18 6.06 0.35
N PRO A 165 5.47 5.73 0.46
CA PRO A 165 6.22 5.32 -0.71
C PRO A 165 5.58 4.10 -1.35
N LEU A 166 5.37 4.14 -2.67
CA LEU A 166 4.79 3.03 -3.41
C LEU A 166 5.52 2.79 -4.75
N GLY A 167 5.56 1.56 -5.15
CA GLY A 167 6.29 1.11 -6.34
C GLY A 167 7.31 0.01 -6.02
N PRO A 168 8.35 -0.16 -6.87
CA PRO A 168 8.71 0.64 -8.05
C PRO A 168 7.82 0.45 -9.26
N TYR A 169 7.06 -0.66 -9.32
CA TYR A 169 6.27 -1.05 -10.48
C TYR A 169 4.82 -1.31 -10.07
N LEU A 170 3.93 -1.28 -11.05
CA LEU A 170 2.62 -1.90 -11.00
C LEU A 170 2.73 -3.24 -11.74
N THR A 171 2.59 -4.35 -11.02
CA THR A 171 2.52 -5.68 -11.58
C THR A 171 1.06 -6.02 -11.86
N THR A 172 0.73 -6.47 -13.06
CA THR A 172 -0.65 -6.74 -13.46
C THR A 172 -1.22 -7.95 -12.70
N ALA A 173 -2.54 -8.00 -12.56
CA ALA A 173 -3.19 -9.03 -11.77
C ALA A 173 -2.96 -10.45 -12.33
N ASP A 174 -2.90 -10.58 -13.66
CA ASP A 174 -2.62 -11.84 -14.34
C ASP A 174 -1.16 -12.30 -14.15
N GLU A 175 -0.21 -11.37 -14.04
CA GLU A 175 1.19 -11.70 -13.76
C GLU A 175 1.40 -12.17 -12.31
N VAL A 176 0.68 -11.57 -11.36
CA VAL A 176 0.73 -11.99 -9.95
C VAL A 176 0.04 -13.33 -9.73
N GLY A 177 -1.05 -13.59 -10.45
CA GLY A 177 -1.88 -14.78 -10.29
C GLY A 177 -2.64 -14.79 -8.97
N ASP A 178 -2.15 -15.50 -7.96
CA ASP A 178 -2.79 -15.59 -6.65
C ASP A 178 -2.23 -14.56 -5.66
N PRO A 179 -2.98 -13.46 -5.36
CA PRO A 179 -2.54 -12.44 -4.43
C PRO A 179 -2.53 -12.89 -2.97
N TYR A 180 -3.11 -14.04 -2.66
CA TYR A 180 -3.12 -14.61 -1.31
C TYR A 180 -1.94 -15.54 -1.02
N ASN A 181 -1.07 -15.76 -2.00
CA ASN A 181 0.12 -16.60 -1.85
C ASN A 181 1.43 -15.81 -2.03
N LEU A 182 1.50 -14.62 -1.46
CA LEU A 182 2.66 -13.75 -1.55
C LEU A 182 3.38 -13.64 -0.20
N LEU A 183 4.71 -13.64 -0.26
CA LEU A 183 5.55 -13.28 0.89
C LEU A 183 5.83 -11.78 0.85
N VAL A 184 5.39 -11.06 1.87
CA VAL A 184 5.68 -9.65 2.09
C VAL A 184 6.73 -9.50 3.18
N TYR A 185 7.79 -8.77 2.91
CA TYR A 185 8.84 -8.52 3.90
C TYR A 185 9.52 -7.17 3.68
N SER A 186 10.07 -6.61 4.75
CA SER A 186 10.92 -5.42 4.69
C SER A 186 12.38 -5.75 4.92
N ARG A 187 13.25 -5.02 4.23
CA ARG A 187 14.69 -5.02 4.49
C ARG A 187 15.09 -3.63 4.92
N MET A 188 15.78 -3.54 6.04
CA MET A 188 16.32 -2.29 6.55
C MET A 188 17.84 -2.34 6.53
N ALA A 189 18.45 -1.32 5.94
CA ALA A 189 19.88 -1.07 6.00
C ALA A 189 20.12 0.20 6.83
N LEU A 190 21.03 0.13 7.77
CA LEU A 190 21.60 1.30 8.44
C LEU A 190 22.93 1.61 7.76
N ALA A 191 23.38 2.86 7.83
CA ALA A 191 24.64 3.27 7.20
C ALA A 191 25.87 2.46 7.67
N SER A 192 25.79 1.91 8.88
CA SER A 192 26.88 1.15 9.53
C SER A 192 26.69 -0.37 9.54
N ALA A 193 25.60 -0.88 8.93
CA ALA A 193 25.28 -2.32 9.03
C ALA A 193 24.69 -2.87 7.73
N PRO A 194 24.90 -4.17 7.41
CA PRO A 194 24.29 -4.78 6.25
C PRO A 194 22.77 -4.84 6.37
N PRO A 195 22.04 -4.91 5.23
CA PRO A 195 20.59 -5.00 5.24
C PRO A 195 20.09 -6.23 6.00
N THR A 196 19.14 -6.02 6.90
CA THR A 196 18.48 -7.09 7.66
C THR A 196 17.00 -7.16 7.28
N VAL A 197 16.44 -8.38 7.25
CA VAL A 197 15.00 -8.59 7.14
C VAL A 197 14.35 -8.25 8.48
N ARG A 198 13.38 -7.34 8.48
CA ARG A 198 12.69 -6.89 9.69
C ARG A 198 11.35 -7.57 9.87
N ASP A 199 10.48 -7.40 8.91
CA ASP A 199 9.15 -7.97 8.97
C ASP A 199 8.99 -9.02 7.88
N ARG A 200 8.23 -10.05 8.19
CA ARG A 200 7.89 -11.11 7.26
C ARG A 200 6.46 -11.56 7.53
N SER A 201 5.63 -11.51 6.51
CA SER A 201 4.24 -11.93 6.57
C SER A 201 3.81 -12.55 5.24
N TYR A 202 2.78 -13.36 5.28
CA TYR A 202 2.14 -13.89 4.09
C TYR A 202 0.78 -13.25 3.90
N THR A 203 0.40 -13.01 2.65
CA THR A 203 -0.88 -12.38 2.32
C THR A 203 -2.10 -13.22 2.66
N ASN A 204 -1.95 -14.54 2.80
CA ASN A 204 -3.00 -15.43 3.30
C ASN A 204 -3.36 -15.22 4.79
N ALA A 205 -2.57 -14.42 5.51
CA ALA A 205 -2.85 -14.04 6.90
C ALA A 205 -3.82 -12.86 7.02
N MET A 206 -4.32 -12.31 5.92
CA MET A 206 -5.34 -11.25 5.92
C MET A 206 -6.61 -11.76 6.59
N ILE A 207 -7.19 -10.94 7.49
CA ILE A 207 -8.49 -11.20 8.11
C ILE A 207 -9.65 -10.69 7.26
N VAL A 208 -9.41 -9.65 6.47
CA VAL A 208 -10.32 -9.12 5.45
C VAL A 208 -9.67 -9.34 4.11
N GLY A 209 -10.30 -10.14 3.25
CA GLY A 209 -9.85 -10.38 1.89
C GLY A 209 -9.97 -9.14 1.01
N ILE A 210 -9.31 -9.18 -0.14
CA ILE A 210 -9.33 -8.08 -1.12
C ILE A 210 -10.75 -7.83 -1.60
N GLU A 211 -11.49 -8.91 -1.91
CA GLU A 211 -12.87 -8.88 -2.38
C GLU A 211 -13.80 -8.23 -1.34
N ASP A 212 -13.63 -8.63 -0.07
CA ASP A 212 -14.44 -8.11 1.02
C ASP A 212 -14.16 -6.63 1.26
N ALA A 213 -12.89 -6.22 1.19
CA ALA A 213 -12.49 -4.82 1.33
C ALA A 213 -13.07 -3.95 0.20
N ILE A 214 -12.97 -4.38 -1.05
CA ILE A 214 -13.52 -3.66 -2.20
C ILE A 214 -15.04 -3.56 -2.12
N ALA A 215 -15.72 -4.68 -1.87
CA ALA A 215 -17.17 -4.70 -1.74
C ALA A 215 -17.65 -3.79 -0.61
N TRP A 216 -16.98 -3.83 0.54
CA TRP A 216 -17.33 -3.01 1.69
C TRP A 216 -17.09 -1.52 1.42
N LEU A 217 -15.91 -1.15 0.92
CA LEU A 217 -15.56 0.25 0.62
C LEU A 217 -16.47 0.85 -0.43
N SER A 218 -16.81 0.10 -1.47
CA SER A 218 -17.68 0.57 -2.56
C SER A 218 -19.12 0.85 -2.12
N ARG A 219 -19.57 0.30 -0.98
CA ARG A 219 -20.85 0.67 -0.35
C ARG A 219 -20.81 2.02 0.34
N LEU A 220 -19.64 2.40 0.85
CA LEU A 220 -19.46 3.67 1.56
C LEU A 220 -19.22 4.82 0.60
N VAL A 221 -18.37 4.60 -0.39
CA VAL A 221 -17.95 5.62 -1.36
C VAL A 221 -17.94 5.04 -2.77
N THR A 222 -18.13 5.89 -3.78
CA THR A 222 -17.84 5.49 -5.15
C THR A 222 -16.34 5.43 -5.33
N LEU A 223 -15.80 4.24 -5.57
CA LEU A 223 -14.40 4.07 -5.89
C LEU A 223 -14.09 4.73 -7.23
N PRO A 224 -13.02 5.53 -7.36
CA PRO A 224 -12.73 6.31 -8.56
C PRO A 224 -12.18 5.48 -9.73
#